data_5def9495efc2f528c5f615f20c60f89e
#
_entry.id   5def9495efc2f528c5f615f20c60f89e
#
_cell.length_a   1.000
_cell.length_b   1.000
_cell.length_c   1.000
_cell.angle_alpha   90.00
_cell.angle_beta   90.00
_cell.angle_gamma   90.00
#
_symmetry.space_group_name_H-M   'P 1'
#
loop_
_entity.id
_entity.type
_entity.pdbx_description
1 polymer ?
#
loop_
_entity_poly.entity_id
_entity_poly.type
_entity_poly.pdbx_seq_one_letter_code
_entity_poly.pdbx_strand_id
1 'polypeptide(L)'
;MSLIHKSQHIEPASSAALSAAKTEMLTLICHISHTQLLQLCRTNKLDAKQLQLCQQLARQLSSCPVHVYYRPLCSTQILTAMTLGTQTDTWLGETGKKDLLTAYLADQLCWLLLENGYQRWSEALKQLTGQVMTGMHFIGN
;
A
#
# COMPACT_ATOMS: atom_id res chain seq x y z
N MET A 1 -6.52 6.09 3.91
CA MET A 1 -5.37 6.35 3.01
C MET A 1 -5.44 5.43 1.80
N SER A 2 -5.25 5.96 0.64
CA SER A 2 -5.24 5.18 -0.61
C SER A 2 -4.12 5.65 -1.53
N LEU A 3 -3.65 4.72 -2.35
CA LEU A 3 -2.61 4.93 -3.32
C LEU A 3 -3.12 4.49 -4.68
N ILE A 4 -3.09 5.39 -5.67
CA ILE A 4 -3.51 5.12 -7.04
C ILE A 4 -2.28 5.21 -7.94
N HIS A 5 -2.03 4.18 -8.72
CA HIS A 5 -0.91 4.16 -9.63
C HIS A 5 -1.22 3.37 -10.91
N LYS A 6 -0.40 3.59 -11.91
CA LYS A 6 -0.47 2.92 -13.19
C LYS A 6 0.86 2.21 -13.43
N SER A 7 0.81 0.91 -13.54
CA SER A 7 1.99 0.08 -13.82
C SER A 7 2.08 -0.26 -15.30
N GLN A 8 3.28 -0.45 -15.78
CA GLN A 8 3.54 -0.89 -17.14
C GLN A 8 4.10 -2.31 -17.13
N HIS A 9 4.06 -2.94 -18.26
CA HIS A 9 4.66 -4.24 -18.57
C HIS A 9 3.79 -5.43 -18.17
N ILE A 10 2.73 -5.61 -18.96
CA ILE A 10 1.88 -6.79 -18.96
C ILE A 10 1.93 -7.36 -20.38
N GLU A 11 1.94 -8.69 -20.53
CA GLU A 11 1.91 -9.30 -21.85
C GLU A 11 0.67 -8.93 -22.65
N PRO A 12 0.82 -8.86 -23.99
CA PRO A 12 -0.32 -8.57 -24.86
C PRO A 12 -1.44 -9.58 -24.67
N ALA A 13 -2.59 -9.10 -24.21
CA ALA A 13 -3.85 -9.82 -24.31
C ALA A 13 -4.56 -9.37 -25.59
N SER A 14 -5.54 -10.15 -26.04
CA SER A 14 -6.34 -9.73 -27.18
C SER A 14 -7.09 -8.43 -26.85
N SER A 15 -7.32 -7.58 -27.85
CA SER A 15 -8.08 -6.33 -27.67
C SER A 15 -9.47 -6.59 -27.09
N ALA A 16 -10.11 -7.69 -27.50
CA ALA A 16 -11.43 -8.08 -26.97
C ALA A 16 -11.36 -8.41 -25.48
N ALA A 17 -10.32 -9.13 -25.03
CA ALA A 17 -10.14 -9.43 -23.61
C ALA A 17 -9.90 -8.16 -22.78
N LEU A 18 -9.09 -7.22 -23.29
CA LEU A 18 -8.83 -5.95 -22.61
C LEU A 18 -10.07 -5.06 -22.53
N SER A 19 -10.85 -4.97 -23.62
CA SER A 19 -12.07 -4.17 -23.65
C SER A 19 -13.18 -4.73 -22.77
N ALA A 20 -13.19 -6.06 -22.54
CA ALA A 20 -14.11 -6.74 -21.64
C ALA A 20 -13.60 -6.83 -20.20
N ALA A 21 -12.38 -6.37 -19.91
CA ALA A 21 -11.79 -6.46 -18.58
C ALA A 21 -12.57 -5.63 -17.57
N LYS A 22 -12.91 -6.26 -16.46
CA LYS A 22 -13.58 -5.64 -15.32
C LYS A 22 -12.56 -5.30 -14.25
N THR A 23 -12.95 -4.40 -13.35
CA THR A 23 -12.16 -4.15 -12.14
C THR A 23 -12.22 -5.37 -11.23
N GLU A 24 -11.07 -5.91 -10.93
CA GLU A 24 -10.91 -7.02 -9.98
C GLU A 24 -10.42 -6.50 -8.64
N MET A 25 -10.67 -7.26 -7.57
CA MET A 25 -10.24 -6.90 -6.23
C MET A 25 -9.47 -8.06 -5.61
N LEU A 26 -8.36 -7.73 -4.96
CA LEU A 26 -7.54 -8.66 -4.21
C LEU A 26 -7.25 -8.06 -2.83
N THR A 27 -7.30 -8.87 -1.79
CA THR A 27 -6.95 -8.45 -0.44
C THR A 27 -5.62 -9.10 -0.04
N LEU A 28 -4.68 -8.27 0.38
CA LEU A 28 -3.37 -8.70 0.85
C LEU A 28 -3.23 -8.36 2.34
N ILE A 29 -2.78 -9.31 3.14
CA ILE A 29 -2.45 -9.04 4.55
C ILE A 29 -1.00 -8.60 4.61
N CYS A 30 -0.78 -7.38 5.09
CA CYS A 30 0.54 -6.77 5.15
C CYS A 30 0.93 -6.49 6.60
N HIS A 31 2.22 -6.55 6.86
CA HIS A 31 2.81 -6.29 8.17
C HIS A 31 3.95 -5.31 8.03
N ILE A 32 4.16 -4.50 9.06
CA ILE A 32 5.36 -3.67 9.18
C ILE A 32 6.42 -4.52 9.86
N SER A 33 7.56 -4.71 9.21
CA SER A 33 8.66 -5.47 9.79
C SER A 33 9.34 -4.68 10.90
N HIS A 34 9.98 -5.40 11.81
CA HIS A 34 10.78 -4.78 12.87
C HIS A 34 11.89 -3.89 12.30
N THR A 35 12.52 -4.33 11.22
CA THR A 35 13.56 -3.54 10.52
C THR A 35 13.00 -2.23 9.97
N GLN A 36 11.82 -2.26 9.35
CA GLN A 36 11.16 -1.06 8.86
C GLN A 36 10.81 -0.10 9.99
N LEU A 37 10.31 -0.61 11.11
CA LEU A 37 9.98 0.18 12.28
C LEU A 37 11.22 0.87 12.85
N LEU A 38 12.32 0.13 13.01
CA LEU A 38 13.59 0.70 13.47
C LEU A 38 14.13 1.76 12.51
N GLN A 39 14.02 1.52 11.21
CA GLN A 39 14.45 2.49 10.20
C GLN A 39 13.63 3.79 10.28
N LEU A 40 12.32 3.69 10.45
CA LEU A 40 11.45 4.83 10.66
C LEU A 40 11.87 5.64 11.89
N CYS A 41 12.15 4.95 12.99
CA CYS A 41 12.57 5.59 14.23
C CYS A 41 13.93 6.29 14.10
N ARG A 42 14.88 5.66 13.41
CA ARG A 42 16.20 6.25 13.16
C ARG A 42 16.12 7.47 12.26
N THR A 43 15.37 7.37 11.18
CA THR A 43 15.19 8.47 10.22
C THR A 43 14.60 9.70 10.90
N ASN A 44 13.69 9.51 11.85
CA ASN A 44 13.03 10.60 12.57
C ASN A 44 13.69 10.93 13.90
N LYS A 45 14.80 10.28 14.23
CA LYS A 45 15.58 10.51 15.47
C LYS A 45 14.72 10.42 16.72
N LEU A 46 13.87 9.40 16.81
CA LEU A 46 12.98 9.18 17.92
C LEU A 46 13.73 8.75 19.18
N ASP A 47 13.36 9.28 20.33
CA ASP A 47 13.85 8.81 21.63
C ASP A 47 13.13 7.51 22.05
N ALA A 48 13.52 6.95 23.21
CA ALA A 48 12.99 5.68 23.69
C ALA A 48 11.46 5.73 23.91
N LYS A 49 10.95 6.85 24.41
CA LYS A 49 9.52 7.04 24.67
C LYS A 49 8.72 7.15 23.38
N GLN A 50 9.26 7.87 22.42
CA GLN A 50 8.68 8.01 21.08
C GLN A 50 8.74 6.69 20.31
N LEU A 51 9.80 5.90 20.48
CA LEU A 51 9.88 4.55 19.93
C LEU A 51 8.78 3.66 20.47
N GLN A 52 8.50 3.71 21.77
CA GLN A 52 7.38 2.96 22.36
C GLN A 52 6.04 3.36 21.76
N LEU A 53 5.81 4.66 21.56
CA LEU A 53 4.61 5.15 20.90
C LEU A 53 4.49 4.58 19.48
N CYS A 54 5.58 4.62 18.73
CA CYS A 54 5.62 4.09 17.37
C CYS A 54 5.31 2.57 17.34
N GLN A 55 5.86 1.82 18.29
CA GLN A 55 5.59 0.39 18.43
C GLN A 55 4.13 0.10 18.78
N GLN A 56 3.51 0.91 19.64
CA GLN A 56 2.10 0.77 19.98
C GLN A 56 1.19 1.03 18.77
N LEU A 57 1.48 2.07 18.01
CA LEU A 57 0.73 2.39 16.80
C LEU A 57 0.87 1.27 15.76
N ALA A 58 2.09 0.75 15.58
CA ALA A 58 2.34 -0.36 14.66
C ALA A 58 1.58 -1.63 15.05
N ARG A 59 1.46 -1.92 16.35
CA ARG A 59 0.66 -3.08 16.83
C ARG A 59 -0.83 -2.91 16.52
N GLN A 60 -1.36 -1.71 16.59
CA GLN A 60 -2.76 -1.45 16.23
C GLN A 60 -3.02 -1.67 14.74
N LEU A 61 -1.99 -1.51 13.91
CA LEU A 61 -2.06 -1.73 12.47
C LEU A 61 -1.62 -3.15 12.06
N SER A 62 -1.28 -4.03 13.01
CA SER A 62 -0.83 -5.39 12.69
C SER A 62 -1.93 -6.16 11.96
N SER A 63 -1.53 -6.97 10.97
CA SER A 63 -2.47 -7.73 10.13
C SER A 63 -3.49 -6.87 9.40
N CYS A 64 -3.11 -5.64 9.05
CA CYS A 64 -3.98 -4.74 8.31
C CYS A 64 -4.18 -5.24 6.88
N PRO A 65 -5.43 -5.39 6.40
CA PRO A 65 -5.67 -5.74 5.01
C PRO A 65 -5.39 -4.55 4.10
N VAL A 66 -4.67 -4.81 3.01
CA VAL A 66 -4.52 -3.87 1.90
C VAL A 66 -5.42 -4.36 0.78
N HIS A 67 -6.39 -3.55 0.40
CA HIS A 67 -7.29 -3.85 -0.70
C HIS A 67 -6.72 -3.29 -1.98
N VAL A 68 -6.57 -4.16 -2.97
CA VAL A 68 -6.04 -3.82 -4.29
C VAL A 68 -7.14 -3.97 -5.31
N TYR A 69 -7.47 -2.88 -5.99
CA TYR A 69 -8.40 -2.86 -7.11
C TYR A 69 -7.59 -2.67 -8.38
N TYR A 70 -7.77 -3.52 -9.36
CA TYR A 70 -6.97 -3.44 -10.57
C TYR A 70 -7.77 -3.78 -11.82
N ARG A 71 -7.34 -3.22 -12.93
CA ARG A 71 -7.92 -3.44 -14.25
C ARG A 71 -6.86 -3.20 -15.33
N PRO A 72 -6.70 -4.12 -16.29
CA PRO A 72 -5.88 -3.84 -17.46
C PRO A 72 -6.39 -2.62 -18.23
N LEU A 73 -5.50 -1.72 -18.60
CA LEU A 73 -5.81 -0.59 -19.48
C LEU A 73 -5.46 -0.89 -20.94
N CYS A 74 -4.36 -1.60 -21.14
CA CYS A 74 -3.90 -2.03 -22.44
C CYS A 74 -2.96 -3.24 -22.23
N SER A 75 -2.34 -3.72 -23.32
CA SER A 75 -1.46 -4.89 -23.29
C SER A 75 -0.22 -4.72 -22.40
N THR A 76 0.17 -3.48 -22.08
CA THR A 76 1.39 -3.18 -21.31
C THR A 76 1.12 -2.40 -20.04
N GLN A 77 -0.13 -2.09 -19.71
CA GLN A 77 -0.47 -1.22 -18.58
C GLN A 77 -1.64 -1.77 -17.79
N ILE A 78 -1.52 -1.69 -16.47
CA ILE A 78 -2.58 -2.01 -15.53
C ILE A 78 -2.85 -0.79 -14.63
N LEU A 79 -4.12 -0.46 -14.46
CA LEU A 79 -4.52 0.55 -13.49
C LEU A 79 -4.72 -0.15 -12.14
N THR A 80 -4.11 0.38 -11.11
CA THR A 80 -4.20 -0.18 -9.76
C THR A 80 -4.53 0.91 -8.75
N ALA A 81 -5.43 0.61 -7.84
CA ALA A 81 -5.73 1.43 -6.66
C ALA A 81 -5.57 0.58 -5.41
N MET A 82 -4.87 1.08 -4.41
CA MET A 82 -4.71 0.43 -3.13
C MET A 82 -5.28 1.28 -2.02
N THR A 83 -5.93 0.63 -1.05
CA THR A 83 -6.46 1.31 0.12
C THR A 83 -6.34 0.40 1.35
N LEU A 84 -6.15 1.02 2.50
CA LEU A 84 -6.19 0.33 3.78
C LEU A 84 -7.63 0.22 4.33
N GLY A 85 -8.60 0.84 3.66
CA GLY A 85 -10.00 0.77 4.00
C GLY A 85 -10.48 1.83 4.99
N THR A 86 -11.80 1.90 5.15
CA THR A 86 -12.45 2.94 5.97
C THR A 86 -12.17 2.81 7.46
N GLN A 87 -11.99 1.60 7.97
CA GLN A 87 -11.63 1.39 9.38
C GLN A 87 -10.27 2.00 9.70
N THR A 88 -9.29 1.83 8.82
CA THR A 88 -7.97 2.46 8.99
C THR A 88 -8.05 3.96 8.85
N ASP A 89 -8.85 4.47 7.94
CA ASP A 89 -9.06 5.92 7.78
C ASP A 89 -9.67 6.53 9.05
N THR A 90 -10.64 5.86 9.66
CA THR A 90 -11.23 6.28 10.95
C THR A 90 -10.20 6.26 12.07
N TRP A 91 -9.42 5.17 12.17
CA TRP A 91 -8.35 5.05 13.16
C TRP A 91 -7.31 6.16 13.01
N LEU A 92 -6.90 6.44 11.77
CA LEU A 92 -5.92 7.47 11.46
C LEU A 92 -6.44 8.86 11.87
N GLY A 93 -7.70 9.16 11.55
CA GLY A 93 -8.34 10.42 11.92
C GLY A 93 -8.44 10.61 13.44
N GLU A 94 -8.84 9.60 14.17
CA GLU A 94 -8.95 9.66 15.63
C GLU A 94 -7.59 9.71 16.33
N THR A 95 -6.65 8.91 15.87
CA THR A 95 -5.28 8.87 16.40
C THR A 95 -4.59 10.21 16.18
N GLY A 96 -4.77 10.83 15.02
CA GLY A 96 -4.20 12.13 14.70
C GLY A 96 -4.72 13.30 15.55
N LYS A 97 -5.83 13.15 16.23
CA LYS A 97 -6.36 14.19 17.14
C LYS A 97 -5.57 14.33 18.44
N LYS A 98 -4.75 13.36 18.79
CA LYS A 98 -4.02 13.35 20.07
C LYS A 98 -2.92 14.41 20.10
N ASP A 99 -2.03 14.38 19.14
CA ASP A 99 -0.95 15.35 18.98
C ASP A 99 -0.33 15.21 17.57
N LEU A 100 0.51 16.18 17.22
CA LEU A 100 1.11 16.23 15.88
C LEU A 100 2.08 15.08 15.63
N LEU A 101 2.87 14.68 16.61
CA LEU A 101 3.81 13.57 16.47
C LEU A 101 3.07 12.25 16.23
N THR A 102 2.02 11.99 17.02
CA THR A 102 1.19 10.79 16.87
C THR A 102 0.54 10.75 15.48
N ALA A 103 0.00 11.87 15.02
CA ALA A 103 -0.56 12.00 13.67
C ALA A 103 0.48 11.68 12.60
N TYR A 104 1.66 12.24 12.71
CA TYR A 104 2.74 12.03 11.76
C TYR A 104 3.19 10.56 11.72
N LEU A 105 3.43 9.96 12.88
CA LEU A 105 3.88 8.56 12.95
C LEU A 105 2.81 7.61 12.42
N ALA A 106 1.55 7.84 12.76
CA ALA A 106 0.43 7.03 12.27
C ALA A 106 0.36 7.09 10.73
N ASP A 107 0.51 8.28 10.16
CA ASP A 107 0.52 8.48 8.71
C ASP A 107 1.70 7.73 8.05
N GLN A 108 2.90 7.84 8.61
CA GLN A 108 4.08 7.14 8.11
C GLN A 108 3.93 5.62 8.15
N LEU A 109 3.34 5.07 9.21
CA LEU A 109 3.08 3.65 9.33
C LEU A 109 2.07 3.17 8.28
N CYS A 110 1.03 3.94 7.99
CA CYS A 110 0.09 3.65 6.92
C CYS A 110 0.78 3.62 5.55
N TRP A 111 1.68 4.55 5.29
CA TRP A 111 2.48 4.56 4.05
C TRP A 111 3.36 3.31 3.92
N LEU A 112 3.99 2.86 5.00
CA LEU A 112 4.77 1.62 4.99
C LEU A 112 3.90 0.41 4.64
N LEU A 113 2.67 0.35 5.16
CA LEU A 113 1.74 -0.73 4.80
C LEU A 113 1.36 -0.70 3.32
N LEU A 114 1.12 0.48 2.76
CA LEU A 114 0.84 0.60 1.32
C LEU A 114 2.04 0.22 0.46
N GLU A 115 3.24 0.59 0.86
CA GLU A 115 4.47 0.17 0.17
C GLU A 115 4.65 -1.34 0.21
N ASN A 116 4.42 -1.96 1.37
CA ASN A 116 4.45 -3.41 1.51
C ASN A 116 3.36 -4.08 0.68
N GLY A 117 2.19 -3.47 0.62
CA GLY A 117 1.10 -3.88 -0.24
C GLY A 117 1.48 -3.85 -1.72
N TYR A 118 2.16 -2.80 -2.15
CA TYR A 118 2.65 -2.68 -3.52
C TYR A 118 3.64 -3.80 -3.86
N GLN A 119 4.59 -4.09 -3.00
CA GLN A 119 5.55 -5.17 -3.22
C GLN A 119 4.85 -6.53 -3.32
N ARG A 120 3.93 -6.81 -2.42
CA ARG A 120 3.15 -8.06 -2.45
C ARG A 120 2.24 -8.14 -3.68
N TRP A 121 1.66 -7.04 -4.09
CA TRP A 121 0.89 -6.96 -5.32
C TRP A 121 1.75 -7.26 -6.54
N SER A 122 2.95 -6.70 -6.60
CA SER A 122 3.91 -6.98 -7.67
C SER A 122 4.23 -8.47 -7.79
N GLU A 123 4.45 -9.14 -6.66
CA GLU A 123 4.67 -10.58 -6.62
C GLU A 123 3.43 -11.38 -7.03
N ALA A 124 2.26 -11.00 -6.55
CA ALA A 124 1.00 -11.63 -6.90
C ALA A 124 0.70 -11.49 -8.40
N LEU A 125 0.95 -10.33 -8.96
CA LEU A 125 0.79 -10.06 -10.39
C LEU A 125 1.71 -10.95 -11.23
N LYS A 126 2.96 -11.11 -10.80
CA LYS A 126 3.91 -12.02 -11.44
C LYS A 126 3.41 -13.46 -11.44
N GLN A 127 2.85 -13.93 -10.32
CA GLN A 127 2.29 -15.28 -10.22
C GLN A 127 1.05 -15.45 -11.10
N LEU A 128 0.19 -14.44 -11.17
CA LEU A 128 -1.05 -14.49 -11.94
C LEU A 128 -0.82 -14.40 -13.44
N THR A 129 0.13 -13.61 -13.89
CA THR A 129 0.35 -13.27 -15.30
C THR A 129 1.67 -13.78 -15.87
N GLY A 130 2.62 -14.18 -15.04
CA GLY A 130 3.99 -14.46 -15.45
C GLY A 130 4.81 -13.20 -15.80
N GLN A 131 4.24 -12.01 -15.64
CA GLN A 131 4.84 -10.74 -16.01
C GLN A 131 5.40 -10.00 -14.83
N VAL A 132 6.44 -9.20 -15.06
CA VAL A 132 7.10 -8.38 -14.03
C VAL A 132 6.75 -6.92 -14.26
N MET A 133 6.36 -6.21 -13.21
CA MET A 133 6.21 -4.76 -13.28
C MET A 133 7.58 -4.10 -13.40
N THR A 134 7.76 -3.27 -14.42
CA THR A 134 9.02 -2.58 -14.70
C THR A 134 8.98 -1.09 -14.34
N GLY A 135 7.81 -0.54 -14.13
CA GLY A 135 7.66 0.86 -13.77
C GLY A 135 6.29 1.16 -13.19
N MET A 136 6.22 2.26 -12.49
CA MET A 136 5.01 2.72 -11.83
C MET A 136 4.87 4.22 -12.01
N HIS A 137 3.67 4.66 -12.34
CA HIS A 137 3.33 6.07 -12.46
C HIS A 137 2.14 6.38 -11.58
N PHE A 138 2.29 7.36 -10.71
CA PHE A 138 1.17 7.86 -9.93
C PHE A 138 0.29 8.76 -10.78
N ILE A 139 -1.02 8.67 -10.56
CA ILE A 139 -2.02 9.46 -11.27
C ILE A 139 -2.57 10.50 -10.30
N GLY A 140 -2.74 11.73 -10.79
CA GLY A 140 -3.47 12.76 -10.07
C GLY A 140 -2.64 13.74 -9.24
N ASN A 141 -1.36 13.78 -9.45
CA ASN A 141 -0.51 14.78 -8.79
C ASN A 141 0.21 15.64 -9.81
#